data_9a6a5ec0d91232bdc03f62ba1abf2c97
#
_entry.id   9a6a5ec0d91232bdc03f62ba1abf2c97
#
_cell.length_a   1.000
_cell.length_b   1.000
_cell.length_c   1.000
_cell.angle_alpha   90.00
_cell.angle_beta   90.00
_cell.angle_gamma   90.00
#
_symmetry.space_group_name_H-M   'P 1'
#
loop_
_entity.id
_entity.type
_entity.pdbx_description
1 polymer ?
#
loop_
_entity_poly.entity_id
_entity_poly.type
_entity_poly.pdbx_seq_one_letter_code
_entity_poly.pdbx_strand_id
1 'polypeptide(L)'
;MKHFIKKYHRWAGLILALLLVLFSISGIIMNHRQTFSPYSVDRKYLPDEYTYHDWNLASARGTEKLTSDSILLYGTVGIWLTDSTFGRLTDFNTGFPGGIDQRKTFKVIRTSGNRILAGTLFGLYEYSPTVKSWNRTELPVHEKNVVDMLVKGDSIFVLTRSHLLLTTDLKRFAVLDLPAPAGY
;
A
#
# COMPACT_ATOMS: atom_id res chain seq x y z
N MET A 1 -32.71 -36.00 32.68
CA MET A 1 -31.85 -34.79 32.81
C MET A 1 -30.45 -34.97 32.18
N LYS A 2 -29.68 -36.02 32.47
CA LYS A 2 -28.32 -36.26 31.92
C LYS A 2 -28.25 -36.35 30.39
N HIS A 3 -29.23 -36.88 29.69
CA HIS A 3 -29.27 -36.96 28.23
C HIS A 3 -29.46 -35.59 27.54
N PHE A 4 -30.24 -34.70 28.10
CA PHE A 4 -30.46 -33.36 27.61
C PHE A 4 -29.17 -32.55 27.69
N ILE A 5 -28.48 -32.57 28.82
CA ILE A 5 -27.20 -31.85 29.02
C ILE A 5 -26.16 -32.31 28.03
N LYS A 6 -26.02 -33.64 27.78
CA LYS A 6 -25.07 -34.18 26.79
C LYS A 6 -25.37 -33.71 25.37
N LYS A 7 -26.64 -33.62 24.98
CA LYS A 7 -27.06 -33.16 23.65
C LYS A 7 -26.72 -31.68 23.46
N TYR A 8 -27.08 -30.81 24.41
CA TYR A 8 -26.77 -29.39 24.33
C TYR A 8 -25.28 -29.12 24.37
N HIS A 9 -24.52 -29.81 25.20
CA HIS A 9 -23.07 -29.69 25.28
C HIS A 9 -22.39 -30.03 23.94
N ARG A 10 -22.86 -31.09 23.27
CA ARG A 10 -22.33 -31.51 21.96
C ARG A 10 -22.61 -30.46 20.89
N TRP A 11 -23.81 -29.89 20.82
CA TRP A 11 -24.17 -28.85 19.85
C TRP A 11 -23.47 -27.55 20.15
N ALA A 12 -23.39 -27.12 21.39
CA ALA A 12 -22.66 -25.93 21.81
C ALA A 12 -21.17 -26.06 21.48
N GLY A 13 -20.57 -27.23 21.74
CA GLY A 13 -19.18 -27.52 21.37
C GLY A 13 -18.94 -27.45 19.86
N LEU A 14 -19.87 -27.97 19.05
CA LEU A 14 -19.77 -27.91 17.60
C LEU A 14 -19.86 -26.49 17.08
N ILE A 15 -20.77 -25.67 17.58
CA ILE A 15 -20.91 -24.26 17.21
C ILE A 15 -19.65 -23.48 17.60
N LEU A 16 -19.15 -23.71 18.81
CA LEU A 16 -17.93 -23.03 19.28
C LEU A 16 -16.71 -23.43 18.44
N ALA A 17 -16.58 -24.72 18.11
CA ALA A 17 -15.51 -25.20 17.23
C ALA A 17 -15.57 -24.56 15.85
N LEU A 18 -16.77 -24.43 15.27
CA LEU A 18 -16.97 -23.76 13.97
C LEU A 18 -16.54 -22.28 14.04
N LEU A 19 -16.93 -21.57 15.10
CA LEU A 19 -16.52 -20.18 15.31
C LEU A 19 -15.01 -20.05 15.45
N LEU A 20 -14.35 -20.93 16.20
CA LEU A 20 -12.90 -20.94 16.34
C LEU A 20 -12.19 -21.16 15.00
N VAL A 21 -12.70 -22.07 14.17
CA VAL A 21 -12.16 -22.31 12.82
C VAL A 21 -12.32 -21.05 11.95
N LEU A 22 -13.48 -20.40 11.96
CA LEU A 22 -13.73 -19.16 11.21
C LEU A 22 -12.78 -18.04 11.65
N PHE A 23 -12.61 -17.84 12.96
CA PHE A 23 -11.67 -16.84 13.49
C PHE A 23 -10.21 -17.15 13.12
N SER A 24 -9.83 -18.43 13.17
CA SER A 24 -8.47 -18.86 12.79
C SER A 24 -8.20 -18.58 11.31
N ILE A 25 -9.14 -18.91 10.42
CA ILE A 25 -9.04 -18.61 8.98
C ILE A 25 -8.94 -17.10 8.76
N SER A 26 -9.82 -16.33 9.41
CA SER A 26 -9.78 -14.86 9.32
C SER A 26 -8.42 -14.30 9.78
N GLY A 27 -7.88 -14.81 10.88
CA GLY A 27 -6.57 -14.41 11.40
C GLY A 27 -5.43 -14.73 10.43
N ILE A 28 -5.46 -15.89 9.78
CA ILE A 28 -4.48 -16.27 8.75
C ILE A 28 -4.56 -15.32 7.56
N ILE A 29 -5.76 -15.04 7.05
CA ILE A 29 -5.95 -14.11 5.92
C ILE A 29 -5.43 -12.71 6.26
N MET A 30 -5.73 -12.19 7.45
CA MET A 30 -5.27 -10.88 7.89
C MET A 30 -3.75 -10.81 8.07
N ASN A 31 -3.12 -11.89 8.55
CA ASN A 31 -1.67 -11.94 8.75
C ASN A 31 -0.90 -12.09 7.42
N HIS A 32 -1.49 -12.73 6.43
CA HIS A 32 -0.90 -12.90 5.08
C HIS A 32 -1.51 -11.94 4.05
N ARG A 33 -1.69 -10.70 4.44
CA ARG A 33 -2.35 -9.65 3.65
C ARG A 33 -1.77 -9.47 2.25
N GLN A 34 -0.45 -9.58 2.09
CA GLN A 34 0.21 -9.44 0.79
C GLN A 34 -0.26 -10.52 -0.20
N THR A 35 -0.44 -11.75 0.27
CA THR A 35 -0.88 -12.90 -0.54
C THR A 35 -2.36 -12.77 -0.94
N PHE A 36 -3.21 -12.28 -0.04
CA PHE A 36 -4.66 -12.24 -0.24
C PHE A 36 -5.16 -10.92 -0.83
N SER A 37 -4.38 -9.84 -0.76
CA SER A 37 -4.74 -8.52 -1.27
C SER A 37 -5.15 -8.49 -2.76
N PRO A 38 -4.54 -9.27 -3.68
CA PRO A 38 -4.98 -9.30 -5.08
C PRO A 38 -6.41 -9.81 -5.28
N TYR A 39 -6.95 -10.57 -4.33
CA TYR A 39 -8.31 -11.15 -4.36
C TYR A 39 -9.34 -10.26 -3.67
N SER A 40 -9.03 -8.98 -3.43
CA SER A 40 -9.97 -8.06 -2.80
C SER A 40 -11.21 -7.83 -3.68
N VAL A 41 -12.38 -7.80 -3.03
CA VAL A 41 -13.64 -7.49 -3.70
C VAL A 41 -13.68 -5.99 -4.04
N ASP A 42 -14.07 -5.66 -5.26
CA ASP A 42 -14.29 -4.27 -5.67
C ASP A 42 -15.43 -3.66 -4.84
N ARG A 43 -15.21 -2.47 -4.30
CA ARG A 43 -16.19 -1.77 -3.44
C ARG A 43 -17.53 -1.49 -4.12
N LYS A 44 -17.58 -1.44 -5.46
CA LYS A 44 -18.83 -1.29 -6.20
C LYS A 44 -19.86 -2.41 -5.95
N TYR A 45 -19.40 -3.56 -5.40
CA TYR A 45 -20.28 -4.67 -5.01
C TYR A 45 -20.69 -4.63 -3.53
N LEU A 46 -20.20 -3.64 -2.77
CA LEU A 46 -20.58 -3.43 -1.38
C LEU A 46 -21.73 -2.43 -1.29
N PRO A 47 -22.52 -2.46 -0.19
CA PRO A 47 -23.50 -1.40 0.08
C PRO A 47 -22.86 -0.01 0.07
N ASP A 48 -23.61 1.02 -0.31
CA ASP A 48 -23.13 2.39 -0.45
C ASP A 48 -22.44 2.95 0.80
N GLU A 49 -22.83 2.49 1.97
CA GLU A 49 -22.22 2.85 3.26
C GLU A 49 -20.72 2.54 3.33
N TYR A 50 -20.23 1.57 2.53
CA TYR A 50 -18.81 1.17 2.45
C TYR A 50 -18.09 1.76 1.26
N THR A 51 -18.73 2.61 0.45
CA THR A 51 -18.10 3.32 -0.65
C THR A 51 -17.49 4.65 -0.17
N TYR A 52 -16.47 5.13 -0.87
CA TYR A 52 -15.93 6.46 -0.59
C TYR A 52 -16.73 7.49 -1.38
N HIS A 53 -17.45 8.36 -0.67
CA HIS A 53 -18.23 9.44 -1.27
C HIS A 53 -17.37 10.68 -1.56
N ASP A 54 -16.27 10.85 -0.86
CA ASP A 54 -15.29 11.88 -1.13
C ASP A 54 -13.84 11.42 -0.85
N TRP A 55 -12.87 12.16 -1.40
CA TRP A 55 -11.44 11.89 -1.24
C TRP A 55 -10.86 12.40 0.07
N ASN A 56 -11.59 13.23 0.82
CA ASN A 56 -11.11 13.89 2.03
C ASN A 56 -11.08 12.95 3.23
N LEU A 57 -11.91 11.91 3.22
CA LEU A 57 -12.02 10.96 4.32
C LEU A 57 -10.92 9.87 4.27
N ALA A 58 -9.66 10.23 4.44
CA ALA A 58 -8.52 9.34 4.63
C ALA A 58 -7.97 8.61 3.37
N SER A 59 -8.45 8.93 2.17
CA SER A 59 -7.93 8.30 0.94
C SER A 59 -6.71 9.01 0.39
N ALA A 60 -6.71 10.36 0.37
CA ALA A 60 -5.59 11.18 -0.09
C ALA A 60 -4.52 11.30 1.00
N ARG A 61 -3.25 11.21 0.61
CA ARG A 61 -2.09 11.39 1.49
C ARG A 61 -1.19 12.52 1.07
N GLY A 62 -1.18 12.83 -0.20
CA GLY A 62 -0.37 13.93 -0.73
C GLY A 62 -0.52 14.09 -2.23
N THR A 63 0.17 15.10 -2.72
CA THR A 63 0.23 15.44 -4.13
C THR A 63 1.68 15.59 -4.57
N GLU A 64 1.92 15.31 -5.86
CA GLU A 64 3.21 15.56 -6.50
C GLU A 64 2.96 16.25 -7.84
N LYS A 65 3.66 17.35 -8.09
CA LYS A 65 3.52 18.11 -9.34
C LYS A 65 4.23 17.37 -10.47
N LEU A 66 3.49 17.01 -11.52
CA LEU A 66 4.03 16.33 -12.67
C LEU A 66 4.47 17.32 -13.77
N THR A 67 3.60 18.28 -14.10
CA THR A 67 3.85 19.38 -15.05
C THR A 67 3.24 20.66 -14.49
N SER A 68 3.25 21.77 -15.26
CA SER A 68 2.54 23.01 -14.88
C SER A 68 1.06 22.76 -14.58
N ASP A 69 0.42 21.88 -15.36
CA ASP A 69 -1.04 21.69 -15.35
C ASP A 69 -1.46 20.29 -14.89
N SER A 70 -0.52 19.43 -14.50
CA SER A 70 -0.79 18.06 -14.10
C SER A 70 -0.23 17.78 -12.72
N ILE A 71 -1.07 17.22 -11.87
CA ILE A 71 -0.78 16.86 -10.49
C ILE A 71 -1.10 15.38 -10.28
N LEU A 72 -0.22 14.65 -9.61
CA LEU A 72 -0.50 13.32 -9.10
C LEU A 72 -1.06 13.44 -7.69
N LEU A 73 -2.28 12.99 -7.48
CA LEU A 73 -2.89 12.79 -6.17
C LEU A 73 -2.70 11.34 -5.76
N TYR A 74 -2.15 11.08 -4.59
CA TYR A 74 -1.87 9.71 -4.15
C TYR A 74 -2.36 9.44 -2.73
N GLY A 75 -2.62 8.18 -2.46
CA GLY A 75 -3.11 7.77 -1.14
C GLY A 75 -3.49 6.30 -1.04
N THR A 76 -4.48 6.03 -0.19
CA THR A 76 -4.90 4.65 0.11
C THR A 76 -5.46 3.91 -1.10
N VAL A 77 -6.06 4.63 -2.05
CA VAL A 77 -6.66 4.03 -3.25
C VAL A 77 -5.75 4.11 -4.49
N GLY A 78 -4.47 4.42 -4.30
CA GLY A 78 -3.48 4.48 -5.37
C GLY A 78 -3.13 5.88 -5.79
N ILE A 79 -2.78 6.03 -7.08
CA ILE A 79 -2.31 7.27 -7.69
C ILE A 79 -3.30 7.68 -8.78
N TRP A 80 -3.65 8.97 -8.79
CA TRP A 80 -4.59 9.55 -9.72
C TRP A 80 -4.00 10.80 -10.34
N LEU A 81 -4.17 10.96 -11.63
CA LEU A 81 -3.79 12.17 -12.35
C LEU A 81 -4.95 13.16 -12.36
N THR A 82 -4.64 14.40 -12.03
CA THR A 82 -5.61 15.51 -12.03
C THR A 82 -4.96 16.78 -12.55
N ASP A 83 -5.79 17.77 -12.85
CA ASP A 83 -5.36 19.13 -13.14
C ASP A 83 -5.34 20.01 -11.88
N SER A 84 -4.99 21.29 -12.03
CA SER A 84 -4.94 22.26 -10.93
C SER A 84 -6.31 22.58 -10.31
N THR A 85 -7.41 22.20 -10.96
CA THR A 85 -8.78 22.42 -10.46
C THR A 85 -9.30 21.25 -9.65
N PHE A 86 -8.62 20.09 -9.70
CA PHE A 86 -9.06 18.81 -9.14
C PHE A 86 -10.45 18.36 -9.63
N GLY A 87 -10.90 18.90 -10.77
CA GLY A 87 -12.23 18.64 -11.30
C GLY A 87 -12.36 17.27 -11.98
N ARG A 88 -11.25 16.69 -12.42
CA ARG A 88 -11.24 15.38 -13.07
C ARG A 88 -10.10 14.51 -12.53
N LEU A 89 -10.43 13.29 -12.15
CA LEU A 89 -9.48 12.29 -11.70
C LEU A 89 -9.38 11.18 -12.74
N THR A 90 -8.17 10.91 -13.21
CA THR A 90 -7.86 9.84 -14.15
C THR A 90 -7.00 8.80 -13.45
N ASP A 91 -7.35 7.52 -13.58
CA ASP A 91 -6.61 6.41 -12.99
C ASP A 91 -5.16 6.39 -13.52
N PHE A 92 -4.19 6.34 -12.61
CA PHE A 92 -2.76 6.32 -12.91
C PHE A 92 -2.08 5.10 -12.28
N ASN A 93 -2.82 4.00 -12.11
CA ASN A 93 -2.38 2.81 -11.38
C ASN A 93 -1.91 1.66 -12.27
N THR A 94 -1.84 1.84 -13.59
CA THR A 94 -1.40 0.80 -14.52
C THR A 94 -0.02 0.27 -14.15
N GLY A 95 0.12 -1.04 -13.97
CA GLY A 95 1.36 -1.72 -13.57
C GLY A 95 1.44 -2.08 -12.09
N PHE A 96 0.59 -1.54 -11.23
CA PHE A 96 0.44 -2.10 -9.89
C PHE A 96 -0.30 -3.45 -9.95
N PRO A 97 0.06 -4.39 -9.08
CA PRO A 97 -0.72 -5.63 -8.93
C PRO A 97 -2.18 -5.34 -8.54
N GLY A 98 -3.06 -6.29 -8.78
CA GLY A 98 -4.47 -6.18 -8.43
C GLY A 98 -4.70 -5.99 -6.92
N GLY A 99 -5.82 -5.34 -6.58
CA GLY A 99 -6.23 -5.09 -5.20
C GLY A 99 -5.83 -3.70 -4.66
N ILE A 100 -6.68 -3.17 -3.78
CA ILE A 100 -6.50 -1.81 -3.21
C ILE A 100 -5.21 -1.69 -2.43
N ASP A 101 -4.86 -2.69 -1.63
CA ASP A 101 -3.65 -2.64 -0.81
C ASP A 101 -2.37 -2.65 -1.63
N GLN A 102 -2.38 -3.25 -2.82
CA GLN A 102 -1.21 -3.32 -3.70
C GLN A 102 -0.81 -1.95 -4.26
N ARG A 103 -1.78 -1.07 -4.45
CA ARG A 103 -1.59 0.30 -4.94
C ARG A 103 -1.62 1.37 -3.85
N LYS A 104 -1.74 0.97 -2.56
CA LYS A 104 -1.73 1.91 -1.43
C LYS A 104 -0.39 2.63 -1.36
N THR A 105 -0.41 3.90 -1.74
CA THR A 105 0.78 4.74 -1.93
C THR A 105 0.94 5.69 -0.75
N PHE A 106 2.14 5.71 -0.18
CA PHE A 106 2.50 6.56 0.94
C PHE A 106 3.21 7.84 0.49
N LYS A 107 4.05 7.73 -0.54
CA LYS A 107 4.81 8.84 -1.08
C LYS A 107 5.00 8.71 -2.58
N VAL A 108 4.87 9.82 -3.30
CA VAL A 108 5.33 9.96 -4.68
C VAL A 108 6.36 11.08 -4.70
N ILE A 109 7.45 10.88 -5.42
CA ILE A 109 8.50 11.88 -5.61
C ILE A 109 8.91 11.93 -7.07
N ARG A 110 9.42 13.10 -7.49
CA ARG A 110 10.10 13.30 -8.76
C ARG A 110 11.58 13.60 -8.49
N THR A 111 12.46 12.89 -9.18
CA THR A 111 13.90 13.09 -9.05
C THR A 111 14.39 14.21 -9.96
N SER A 112 15.62 14.71 -9.74
CA SER A 112 16.31 15.67 -10.62
C SER A 112 16.40 15.16 -12.07
N GLY A 113 16.57 13.85 -12.27
CA GLY A 113 16.56 13.17 -13.57
C GLY A 113 15.16 12.93 -14.15
N ASN A 114 14.13 13.59 -13.64
CA ASN A 114 12.74 13.51 -14.12
C ASN A 114 12.10 12.10 -13.97
N ARG A 115 12.69 11.23 -13.17
CA ARG A 115 12.10 9.92 -12.81
C ARG A 115 10.99 10.13 -11.78
N ILE A 116 9.92 9.38 -11.88
CA ILE A 116 8.80 9.43 -10.94
C ILE A 116 8.79 8.13 -10.17
N LEU A 117 8.84 8.22 -8.85
CA LEU A 117 8.90 7.07 -7.95
C LEU A 117 7.70 7.08 -7.02
N ALA A 118 7.18 5.89 -6.74
CA ALA A 118 6.09 5.69 -5.79
C ALA A 118 6.50 4.67 -4.71
N GLY A 119 6.45 5.11 -3.46
CA GLY A 119 6.60 4.28 -2.28
C GLY A 119 5.22 3.76 -1.84
N THR A 120 5.06 2.45 -1.82
CA THR A 120 3.80 1.78 -1.54
C THR A 120 3.89 0.85 -0.34
N LEU A 121 2.74 0.31 0.09
CA LEU A 121 2.67 -0.68 1.16
C LEU A 121 3.52 -1.93 0.85
N PHE A 122 3.68 -2.29 -0.42
CA PHE A 122 4.36 -3.53 -0.80
C PHE A 122 5.58 -3.33 -1.73
N GLY A 123 6.07 -2.11 -1.89
CA GLY A 123 7.27 -1.90 -2.65
C GLY A 123 7.54 -0.48 -3.10
N LEU A 124 8.67 -0.36 -3.75
CA LEU A 124 9.08 0.82 -4.50
C LEU A 124 8.76 0.58 -5.98
N TYR A 125 8.21 1.57 -6.63
CA TYR A 125 7.87 1.51 -8.05
C TYR A 125 8.42 2.74 -8.77
N GLU A 126 8.84 2.54 -10.02
CA GLU A 126 9.22 3.59 -10.94
C GLU A 126 8.24 3.66 -12.11
N TYR A 127 7.78 4.85 -12.45
CA TYR A 127 6.91 5.06 -13.59
C TYR A 127 7.72 5.10 -14.89
N SER A 128 7.32 4.31 -15.88
CA SER A 128 7.85 4.35 -17.23
C SER A 128 6.91 5.14 -18.16
N PRO A 129 7.31 6.33 -18.63
CA PRO A 129 6.48 7.13 -19.53
C PRO A 129 6.24 6.46 -20.88
N THR A 130 7.20 5.67 -21.34
CA THR A 130 7.15 4.97 -22.66
C THR A 130 6.03 3.94 -22.71
N VAL A 131 5.90 3.13 -21.66
CA VAL A 131 4.85 2.10 -21.57
C VAL A 131 3.67 2.53 -20.71
N LYS A 132 3.72 3.74 -20.14
CA LYS A 132 2.69 4.32 -19.26
C LYS A 132 2.30 3.38 -18.12
N SER A 133 3.30 2.81 -17.45
CA SER A 133 3.12 1.78 -16.44
C SER A 133 4.11 1.91 -15.31
N TRP A 134 3.70 1.54 -14.11
CA TRP A 134 4.56 1.41 -12.94
C TRP A 134 5.31 0.08 -12.99
N ASN A 135 6.62 0.13 -12.82
CA ASN A 135 7.48 -1.04 -12.76
C ASN A 135 8.05 -1.15 -11.35
N ARG A 136 7.99 -2.36 -10.79
CA ARG A 136 8.52 -2.62 -9.46
C ARG A 136 10.04 -2.55 -9.45
N THR A 137 10.60 -1.88 -8.45
CA THR A 137 12.03 -1.85 -8.15
C THR A 137 12.31 -2.82 -6.99
N GLU A 138 13.27 -3.72 -7.17
CA GLU A 138 13.65 -4.66 -6.12
C GLU A 138 14.46 -3.95 -5.03
N LEU A 139 14.07 -4.15 -3.77
CA LEU A 139 14.78 -3.65 -2.60
C LEU A 139 15.62 -4.76 -1.98
N PRO A 140 16.83 -4.48 -1.47
CA PRO A 140 17.74 -5.48 -0.91
C PRO A 140 17.34 -5.94 0.50
N VAL A 141 16.20 -5.51 1.01
CA VAL A 141 15.69 -5.81 2.35
C VAL A 141 14.41 -6.63 2.27
N HIS A 142 14.12 -7.42 3.31
CA HIS A 142 12.91 -8.23 3.36
C HIS A 142 11.65 -7.38 3.47
N GLU A 143 11.72 -6.33 4.29
CA GLU A 143 10.62 -5.38 4.47
C GLU A 143 10.46 -4.48 3.23
N LYS A 144 9.36 -4.65 2.52
CA LYS A 144 9.08 -3.93 1.28
C LYS A 144 8.23 -2.67 1.45
N ASN A 145 7.68 -2.43 2.65
CA ASN A 145 6.83 -1.27 2.93
C ASN A 145 7.65 0.01 2.89
N VAL A 146 7.49 0.82 1.85
CA VAL A 146 8.16 2.12 1.71
C VAL A 146 7.28 3.20 2.34
N VAL A 147 7.74 3.76 3.45
CA VAL A 147 6.99 4.72 4.28
C VAL A 147 7.17 6.14 3.78
N ASP A 148 8.40 6.50 3.40
CA ASP A 148 8.73 7.84 2.90
C ASP A 148 9.93 7.79 1.95
N MET A 149 10.12 8.87 1.19
CA MET A 149 11.23 9.03 0.26
C MET A 149 11.65 10.49 0.20
N LEU A 150 12.96 10.72 0.05
CA LEU A 150 13.55 12.04 -0.10
C LEU A 150 14.59 12.03 -1.22
N VAL A 151 14.63 13.10 -2.00
CA VAL A 151 15.70 13.36 -2.99
C VAL A 151 16.59 14.47 -2.47
N LYS A 152 17.92 14.25 -2.51
CA LYS A 152 18.93 15.27 -2.23
C LYS A 152 20.03 15.20 -3.28
N GLY A 153 20.04 16.13 -4.22
CA GLY A 153 20.89 16.05 -5.42
C GLY A 153 20.53 14.82 -6.23
N ASP A 154 21.51 13.98 -6.53
CA ASP A 154 21.31 12.70 -7.26
C ASP A 154 21.01 11.52 -6.32
N SER A 155 21.05 11.76 -5.03
CA SER A 155 20.79 10.72 -4.03
C SER A 155 19.31 10.60 -3.72
N ILE A 156 18.83 9.38 -3.70
CA ILE A 156 17.45 9.01 -3.34
C ILE A 156 17.51 8.23 -2.04
N PHE A 157 16.88 8.75 -1.02
CA PHE A 157 16.70 8.10 0.25
C PHE A 157 15.33 7.41 0.27
N VAL A 158 15.31 6.14 0.60
CA VAL A 158 14.08 5.34 0.68
C VAL A 158 13.96 4.81 2.10
N LEU A 159 12.97 5.28 2.82
CA LEU A 159 12.67 4.83 4.17
C LEU A 159 11.64 3.70 4.09
N THR A 160 12.06 2.49 4.44
CA THR A 160 11.15 1.40 4.73
C THR A 160 10.75 1.43 6.20
N ARG A 161 9.87 0.55 6.63
CA ARG A 161 9.45 0.49 8.02
C ARG A 161 10.62 0.22 9.00
N SER A 162 11.67 -0.45 8.54
CA SER A 162 12.79 -0.91 9.38
C SER A 162 14.18 -0.48 8.90
N HIS A 163 14.32 0.09 7.70
CA HIS A 163 15.62 0.44 7.12
C HIS A 163 15.56 1.76 6.37
N LEU A 164 16.65 2.51 6.43
CA LEU A 164 16.90 3.63 5.53
C LEU A 164 17.86 3.16 4.44
N LEU A 165 17.44 3.30 3.19
CA LEU A 165 18.19 2.90 2.02
C LEU A 165 18.63 4.14 1.24
N LEU A 166 19.83 4.10 0.69
CA LEU A 166 20.38 5.13 -0.20
C LEU A 166 20.67 4.53 -1.57
N THR A 167 20.25 5.20 -2.61
CA THR A 167 20.56 4.84 -4.01
C THR A 167 20.68 6.07 -4.90
N THR A 168 21.36 5.92 -6.03
CA THR A 168 21.42 6.93 -7.10
C THR A 168 20.85 6.39 -8.41
N ASP A 169 20.81 5.08 -8.58
CA ASP A 169 20.47 4.41 -9.83
C ASP A 169 19.24 3.48 -9.74
N LEU A 170 18.69 3.25 -8.55
CA LEU A 170 17.64 2.29 -8.20
C LEU A 170 18.00 0.81 -8.47
N LYS A 171 19.26 0.54 -8.78
CA LYS A 171 19.78 -0.82 -8.98
C LYS A 171 20.62 -1.29 -7.81
N ARG A 172 21.40 -0.38 -7.25
CA ARG A 172 22.23 -0.64 -6.07
C ARG A 172 21.77 0.23 -4.92
N PHE A 173 21.58 -0.40 -3.78
CA PHE A 173 21.13 0.25 -2.56
C PHE A 173 22.17 0.00 -1.44
N ALA A 174 22.54 1.06 -0.76
CA ALA A 174 23.24 0.97 0.52
C ALA A 174 22.24 1.05 1.66
N VAL A 175 22.34 0.15 2.61
CA VAL A 175 21.58 0.25 3.87
C VAL A 175 22.36 1.20 4.78
N LEU A 176 21.68 2.24 5.29
CA LEU A 176 22.26 3.20 6.20
C LEU A 176 21.90 2.82 7.63
N ASP A 177 22.93 2.69 8.46
CA ASP A 177 22.76 2.52 9.91
C ASP A 177 22.42 3.88 10.54
N LEU A 178 21.31 3.93 11.23
CA LEU A 178 20.91 5.11 11.99
C LEU A 178 21.31 4.90 13.46
N PRO A 179 22.07 5.83 14.06
CA PRO A 179 22.36 5.75 15.47
C PRO A 179 21.07 5.87 16.28
N ALA A 180 20.97 5.12 17.37
CA ALA A 180 19.86 5.27 18.30
C ALA A 180 19.86 6.71 18.88
N PRO A 181 18.67 7.34 19.00
CA PRO A 181 18.58 8.62 19.69
C PRO A 181 19.14 8.52 21.12
N ALA A 182 19.86 9.55 21.56
CA ALA A 182 20.39 9.58 22.92
C ALA A 182 19.22 9.53 23.94
N GLY A 183 19.26 8.56 24.86
CA GLY A 183 18.24 8.40 25.90
C GLY A 183 17.15 7.36 25.62
N TYR A 184 17.26 6.58 24.53
CA TYR A 184 16.40 5.42 24.26
C TYR A 184 17.18 4.11 24.35
#